data_350b0e388a4869684669e64e91246669
#
_entry.id   350b0e388a4869684669e64e91246669
#
_cell.length_a   1.000
_cell.length_b   1.000
_cell.length_c   1.000
_cell.angle_alpha   90.00
_cell.angle_beta   90.00
_cell.angle_gamma   90.00
#
_symmetry.space_group_name_H-M   'P 1'
#
loop_
_entity.id
_entity.type
_entity.pdbx_description
1 polymer ?
#
loop_
_entity_poly.entity_id
_entity_poly.type
_entity_poly.pdbx_seq_one_letter_code
_entity_poly.pdbx_strand_id
1 'polypeptide(L)'
;MPELPEVEVVKKSLKKTIYDLKIKNIEIPNKFLRYKINEKLMKEMIGSKVLSVSRRSKYILINLNNEFTIMLHLGMTGKIIITGANKKKYKTSFYYNLTDNKSKHDHLLLKFNKNILFTYNDVRKFGFIKILKTKKLYSSSHLYKLGPEPLSKRFNFHYFKNNITKRQVCLKDLLMNQKFIAGLGNIYVNEALFLSKINPKVRSNKIPLKKIKPLVSNIKRVLKKAIKAGGSSIQNFNNIEGKKGKFQQFFNVYGKQGNLCSRPNCIGIIKRIWISNRSTFFCDKCQK
;
A
#
# COMPACT_ATOMS: atom_id res chain seq x y z
N MET A 1 -2.80 -4.07 6.93
CA MET A 1 -3.26 -3.15 5.86
C MET A 1 -2.16 -3.09 4.81
N PRO A 2 -2.48 -3.29 3.54
CA PRO A 2 -1.52 -3.06 2.45
C PRO A 2 -0.92 -1.66 2.51
N GLU A 3 0.41 -1.56 2.50
CA GLU A 3 1.14 -0.31 2.43
C GLU A 3 1.64 -0.09 0.98
N LEU A 4 2.46 0.90 0.73
CA LEU A 4 2.92 1.23 -0.63
C LEU A 4 3.51 0.04 -1.40
N PRO A 5 4.41 -0.80 -0.83
CA PRO A 5 4.99 -1.91 -1.58
C PRO A 5 3.95 -2.94 -2.04
N GLU A 6 3.00 -3.28 -1.18
CA GLU A 6 1.95 -4.24 -1.50
C GLU A 6 1.05 -3.71 -2.62
N VAL A 7 0.63 -2.44 -2.51
CA VAL A 7 -0.20 -1.80 -3.54
C VAL A 7 0.57 -1.68 -4.86
N GLU A 8 1.88 -1.43 -4.83
CA GLU A 8 2.73 -1.38 -6.02
C GLU A 8 2.82 -2.76 -6.71
N VAL A 9 2.93 -3.84 -5.93
CA VAL A 9 2.94 -5.21 -6.47
C VAL A 9 1.61 -5.53 -7.14
N VAL A 10 0.49 -5.23 -6.48
CA VAL A 10 -0.86 -5.42 -7.06
C VAL A 10 -1.00 -4.60 -8.35
N LYS A 11 -0.59 -3.33 -8.32
CA LYS A 11 -0.64 -2.45 -9.51
C LYS A 11 0.17 -3.00 -10.68
N LYS A 12 1.40 -3.48 -10.42
CA LYS A 12 2.24 -4.09 -11.48
C LYS A 12 1.56 -5.30 -12.10
N SER A 13 0.96 -6.13 -11.28
CA SER A 13 0.22 -7.31 -11.69
C SER A 13 -0.99 -6.94 -12.55
N LEU A 14 -1.81 -5.98 -12.07
CA LEU A 14 -2.97 -5.48 -12.82
C LEU A 14 -2.55 -4.89 -14.17
N LYS A 15 -1.50 -4.07 -14.20
CA LYS A 15 -1.01 -3.48 -15.46
C LYS A 15 -0.69 -4.56 -16.49
N LYS A 16 -0.07 -5.68 -16.10
CA LYS A 16 0.24 -6.78 -17.01
C LYS A 16 -1.00 -7.50 -17.54
N THR A 17 -2.08 -7.52 -16.72
CA THR A 17 -3.24 -8.38 -17.02
C THR A 17 -4.37 -7.64 -17.72
N ILE A 18 -4.66 -6.39 -17.31
CA ILE A 18 -5.83 -5.66 -17.80
C ILE A 18 -5.50 -4.46 -18.70
N TYR A 19 -4.20 -4.15 -18.91
CA TYR A 19 -3.81 -3.08 -19.85
C TYR A 19 -4.34 -3.39 -21.25
N ASP A 20 -4.86 -2.36 -21.90
CA ASP A 20 -5.41 -2.43 -23.26
C ASP A 20 -6.69 -3.27 -23.42
N LEU A 21 -7.25 -3.81 -22.33
CA LEU A 21 -8.49 -4.55 -22.37
C LEU A 21 -9.71 -3.63 -22.31
N LYS A 22 -10.80 -4.07 -22.96
CA LYS A 22 -12.11 -3.41 -22.99
C LYS A 22 -13.04 -4.03 -21.96
N ILE A 23 -13.69 -3.21 -21.14
CA ILE A 23 -14.70 -3.65 -20.17
C ILE A 23 -15.96 -4.05 -20.95
N LYS A 24 -16.39 -5.31 -20.83
CA LYS A 24 -17.56 -5.87 -21.49
C LYS A 24 -18.80 -5.87 -20.62
N ASN A 25 -18.62 -6.10 -19.33
CA ASN A 25 -19.73 -6.10 -18.36
C ASN A 25 -19.23 -5.71 -16.97
N ILE A 26 -20.13 -5.16 -16.15
CA ILE A 26 -19.89 -4.79 -14.78
C ILE A 26 -21.02 -5.32 -13.89
N GLU A 27 -20.64 -6.03 -12.82
CA GLU A 27 -21.55 -6.49 -11.80
C GLU A 27 -21.12 -5.94 -10.43
N ILE A 28 -22.10 -5.53 -9.62
CA ILE A 28 -21.88 -4.97 -8.28
C ILE A 28 -22.73 -5.79 -7.28
N PRO A 29 -22.25 -6.98 -6.87
CA PRO A 29 -23.01 -7.84 -5.98
C PRO A 29 -23.31 -7.19 -4.64
N ASN A 30 -22.38 -6.38 -4.12
CA ASN A 30 -22.55 -5.65 -2.88
C ASN A 30 -21.96 -4.24 -3.02
N LYS A 31 -22.87 -3.25 -3.05
CA LYS A 31 -22.49 -1.84 -3.22
C LYS A 31 -21.95 -1.15 -1.97
N PHE A 32 -22.05 -1.78 -0.81
CA PHE A 32 -21.66 -1.19 0.47
C PHE A 32 -20.23 -1.57 0.83
N LEU A 33 -19.30 -0.62 0.60
CA LEU A 33 -17.95 -0.55 1.12
C LEU A 33 -17.86 0.61 2.12
N ARG A 34 -16.66 1.06 2.45
CA ARG A 34 -16.46 2.29 3.23
C ARG A 34 -17.27 3.48 2.67
N TYR A 35 -17.41 3.54 1.35
CA TYR A 35 -18.32 4.42 0.64
C TYR A 35 -19.17 3.57 -0.30
N LYS A 36 -20.44 3.93 -0.45
CA LYS A 36 -21.35 3.28 -1.41
C LYS A 36 -20.78 3.44 -2.83
N ILE A 37 -20.73 2.35 -3.58
CA ILE A 37 -20.34 2.37 -4.99
C ILE A 37 -21.45 3.07 -5.78
N ASN A 38 -21.10 4.03 -6.62
CA ASN A 38 -22.05 4.65 -7.55
C ASN A 38 -22.27 3.71 -8.75
N GLU A 39 -23.35 2.94 -8.68
CA GLU A 39 -23.66 1.91 -9.69
C GLU A 39 -23.93 2.51 -11.07
N LYS A 40 -24.68 3.63 -11.13
CA LYS A 40 -24.99 4.30 -12.40
C LYS A 40 -23.72 4.71 -13.11
N LEU A 41 -22.86 5.48 -12.42
CA LEU A 41 -21.59 5.92 -12.97
C LEU A 41 -20.64 4.76 -13.27
N MET A 42 -20.66 3.68 -12.48
CA MET A 42 -19.83 2.51 -12.74
C MET A 42 -20.24 1.81 -14.05
N LYS A 43 -21.54 1.68 -14.32
CA LYS A 43 -22.05 1.07 -15.57
C LYS A 43 -21.69 1.88 -16.82
N GLU A 44 -21.51 3.19 -16.71
CA GLU A 44 -21.03 4.06 -17.80
C GLU A 44 -19.60 3.69 -18.25
N MET A 45 -18.86 2.92 -17.45
CA MET A 45 -17.51 2.43 -17.81
C MET A 45 -17.56 1.22 -18.76
N ILE A 46 -18.73 0.63 -19.01
CA ILE A 46 -18.90 -0.46 -19.98
C ILE A 46 -18.51 0.06 -21.37
N GLY A 47 -17.79 -0.74 -22.12
CA GLY A 47 -17.27 -0.36 -23.44
C GLY A 47 -15.93 0.36 -23.39
N SER A 48 -15.52 0.92 -22.24
CA SER A 48 -14.26 1.64 -22.11
C SER A 48 -13.05 0.72 -22.10
N LYS A 49 -11.93 1.24 -22.59
CA LYS A 49 -10.63 0.55 -22.67
C LYS A 49 -9.69 1.06 -21.57
N VAL A 50 -8.93 0.15 -20.95
CA VAL A 50 -7.93 0.50 -19.94
C VAL A 50 -6.70 1.08 -20.63
N LEU A 51 -6.46 2.38 -20.45
CA LEU A 51 -5.28 3.09 -20.98
C LEU A 51 -4.05 2.91 -20.12
N SER A 52 -4.23 2.87 -18.81
CA SER A 52 -3.10 2.68 -17.89
C SER A 52 -3.56 2.21 -16.51
N VAL A 53 -2.64 1.56 -15.80
CA VAL A 53 -2.80 1.24 -14.37
C VAL A 53 -1.63 1.85 -13.63
N SER A 54 -1.91 2.78 -12.74
CA SER A 54 -0.92 3.52 -11.96
C SER A 54 -1.20 3.44 -10.45
N ARG A 55 -0.31 3.98 -9.64
CA ARG A 55 -0.46 4.05 -8.18
C ARG A 55 -0.13 5.45 -7.67
N ARG A 56 -0.91 5.93 -6.73
CA ARG A 56 -0.58 7.10 -5.92
C ARG A 56 -0.76 6.74 -4.45
N SER A 57 0.27 6.86 -3.62
CA SER A 57 0.21 6.42 -2.21
C SER A 57 -0.21 4.94 -2.09
N LYS A 58 -1.32 4.66 -1.44
CA LYS A 58 -1.94 3.33 -1.28
C LYS A 58 -3.17 3.14 -2.17
N TYR A 59 -3.33 3.98 -3.20
CA TYR A 59 -4.43 3.92 -4.16
C TYR A 59 -3.96 3.35 -5.50
N ILE A 60 -4.76 2.44 -6.07
CA ILE A 60 -4.61 1.96 -7.44
C ILE A 60 -5.52 2.82 -8.31
N LEU A 61 -5.00 3.24 -9.45
CA LEU A 61 -5.69 4.11 -10.40
C LEU A 61 -5.73 3.40 -11.75
N ILE A 62 -6.93 3.08 -12.23
CA ILE A 62 -7.17 2.46 -13.54
C ILE A 62 -7.77 3.56 -14.42
N ASN A 63 -6.97 4.08 -15.34
CA ASN A 63 -7.39 5.13 -16.26
C ASN A 63 -8.02 4.51 -17.51
N LEU A 64 -9.16 5.06 -17.91
CA LEU A 64 -9.95 4.59 -19.04
C LEU A 64 -9.92 5.62 -20.17
N ASN A 65 -10.23 5.17 -21.38
CA ASN A 65 -10.23 6.03 -22.59
C ASN A 65 -11.41 7.00 -22.67
N ASN A 66 -12.42 6.84 -21.80
CA ASN A 66 -13.57 7.73 -21.70
C ASN A 66 -13.35 8.87 -20.69
N GLU A 67 -12.09 9.23 -20.40
CA GLU A 67 -11.67 10.27 -19.45
C GLU A 67 -12.05 10.03 -17.99
N PHE A 68 -12.42 8.82 -17.61
CA PHE A 68 -12.63 8.43 -16.22
C PHE A 68 -11.48 7.58 -15.67
N THR A 69 -11.33 7.65 -14.36
CA THR A 69 -10.40 6.83 -13.58
C THR A 69 -11.16 6.09 -12.51
N ILE A 70 -11.00 4.77 -12.46
CA ILE A 70 -11.46 3.95 -11.34
C ILE A 70 -10.34 3.96 -10.29
N MET A 71 -10.62 4.56 -9.13
CA MET A 71 -9.72 4.62 -7.98
C MET A 71 -10.10 3.56 -6.95
N LEU A 72 -9.14 2.70 -6.59
CA LEU A 72 -9.31 1.60 -5.65
C LEU A 72 -8.42 1.82 -4.42
N HIS A 73 -8.97 1.56 -3.24
CA HIS A 73 -8.21 1.45 -1.99
C HIS A 73 -8.49 0.11 -1.34
N LEU A 74 -7.46 -0.66 -1.04
CA LEU A 74 -7.61 -2.04 -0.55
C LEU A 74 -8.02 -2.14 0.93
N GLY A 75 -8.02 -1.03 1.67
CA GLY A 75 -8.34 -1.05 3.09
C GLY A 75 -7.41 -1.97 3.87
N MET A 76 -7.98 -2.88 4.64
CA MET A 76 -7.21 -3.88 5.43
C MET A 76 -7.30 -5.28 4.82
N THR A 77 -8.42 -5.65 4.23
CA THR A 77 -8.72 -6.99 3.72
C THR A 77 -9.12 -7.02 2.25
N GLY A 78 -9.17 -5.85 1.61
CA GLY A 78 -9.45 -5.76 0.19
C GLY A 78 -8.42 -6.50 -0.65
N LYS A 79 -8.91 -7.30 -1.57
CA LYS A 79 -8.11 -8.09 -2.50
C LYS A 79 -8.68 -8.00 -3.90
N ILE A 80 -7.81 -8.14 -4.88
CA ILE A 80 -8.18 -8.22 -6.28
C ILE A 80 -7.86 -9.63 -6.76
N ILE A 81 -8.85 -10.29 -7.36
CA ILE A 81 -8.72 -11.62 -7.94
C ILE A 81 -8.87 -11.46 -9.44
N ILE A 82 -7.95 -12.03 -10.18
CA ILE A 82 -8.03 -12.12 -11.65
C ILE A 82 -8.27 -13.57 -12.02
N THR A 83 -9.27 -13.83 -12.86
CA THR A 83 -9.55 -15.14 -13.42
C THR A 83 -9.43 -15.05 -14.94
N GLY A 84 -8.63 -15.90 -15.54
CA GLY A 84 -8.44 -15.98 -17.00
C GLY A 84 -9.36 -17.00 -17.66
N ALA A 85 -9.27 -17.12 -19.00
CA ALA A 85 -10.07 -18.01 -19.82
C ALA A 85 -10.05 -19.48 -19.36
N ASN A 86 -8.92 -19.97 -18.86
CA ASN A 86 -8.75 -21.36 -18.39
C ASN A 86 -9.19 -21.56 -16.92
N LYS A 87 -10.05 -20.67 -16.39
CA LYS A 87 -10.49 -20.67 -14.99
C LYS A 87 -9.35 -20.66 -13.94
N LYS A 88 -8.09 -20.49 -14.34
CA LYS A 88 -6.98 -20.28 -13.40
C LYS A 88 -7.20 -18.96 -12.65
N LYS A 89 -7.47 -19.06 -11.34
CA LYS A 89 -7.62 -17.91 -10.47
C LYS A 89 -6.25 -17.41 -10.01
N TYR A 90 -5.95 -16.14 -10.27
CA TYR A 90 -4.75 -15.47 -9.77
C TYR A 90 -5.12 -14.51 -8.67
N LYS A 91 -4.68 -14.78 -7.45
CA LYS A 91 -4.93 -13.90 -6.29
C LYS A 91 -3.89 -12.78 -6.23
N THR A 92 -4.35 -11.56 -6.02
CA THR A 92 -3.49 -10.38 -5.92
C THR A 92 -3.43 -9.79 -4.53
N SER A 93 -3.83 -10.51 -3.45
CA SER A 93 -3.88 -9.90 -2.13
C SER A 93 -3.89 -10.86 -0.93
N PHE A 94 -3.69 -10.27 0.24
CA PHE A 94 -3.56 -10.81 1.58
C PHE A 94 -4.84 -11.48 2.12
N TYR A 95 -4.69 -12.49 2.95
CA TYR A 95 -5.75 -13.09 3.78
C TYR A 95 -6.82 -13.89 3.04
N TYR A 96 -6.64 -15.13 2.68
CA TYR A 96 -7.66 -16.18 2.66
C TYR A 96 -7.33 -17.39 1.77
N ASN A 97 -7.77 -18.57 2.20
CA ASN A 97 -7.76 -19.82 1.45
C ASN A 97 -8.67 -19.74 0.21
N LEU A 98 -8.30 -20.49 -0.82
CA LEU A 98 -8.95 -20.51 -2.14
C LEU A 98 -10.17 -21.45 -2.19
N THR A 99 -11.04 -21.41 -1.22
CA THR A 99 -12.33 -22.03 -1.38
C THR A 99 -13.34 -20.95 -1.70
N ASP A 100 -14.05 -21.13 -2.81
CA ASP A 100 -15.41 -20.73 -3.11
C ASP A 100 -15.68 -19.85 -4.31
N ASN A 101 -16.67 -20.31 -5.05
CA ASN A 101 -17.57 -19.65 -5.96
C ASN A 101 -18.14 -18.38 -5.30
N LYS A 102 -18.50 -17.38 -6.10
CA LYS A 102 -19.09 -16.07 -5.73
C LYS A 102 -19.17 -15.82 -4.22
N SER A 103 -18.15 -15.18 -3.67
CA SER A 103 -18.10 -14.88 -2.23
C SER A 103 -19.08 -13.74 -1.92
N LYS A 104 -19.83 -13.86 -0.81
CA LYS A 104 -20.69 -12.79 -0.25
C LYS A 104 -19.95 -11.46 -0.02
N HIS A 105 -18.62 -11.47 -0.13
CA HIS A 105 -17.74 -10.31 0.04
C HIS A 105 -17.23 -9.73 -1.27
N ASP A 106 -17.77 -10.18 -2.42
CA ASP A 106 -17.46 -9.57 -3.71
C ASP A 106 -18.26 -8.28 -3.88
N HIS A 107 -17.57 -7.21 -4.24
CA HIS A 107 -18.15 -5.87 -4.33
C HIS A 107 -18.18 -5.32 -5.75
N LEU A 108 -17.22 -5.71 -6.59
CA LEU A 108 -17.14 -5.30 -7.98
C LEU A 108 -16.55 -6.42 -8.82
N LEU A 109 -17.23 -6.76 -9.91
CA LEU A 109 -16.75 -7.65 -10.96
C LEU A 109 -16.69 -6.86 -12.25
N LEU A 110 -15.51 -6.82 -12.88
CA LEU A 110 -15.31 -6.27 -14.22
C LEU A 110 -14.98 -7.44 -15.15
N LYS A 111 -15.86 -7.69 -16.13
CA LYS A 111 -15.61 -8.66 -17.19
C LYS A 111 -14.96 -7.93 -18.37
N PHE A 112 -13.77 -8.32 -18.72
CA PHE A 112 -13.05 -7.78 -19.87
C PHE A 112 -13.22 -8.69 -21.09
N ASN A 113 -12.86 -8.18 -22.28
CA ASN A 113 -12.61 -9.04 -23.43
C ASN A 113 -11.48 -10.04 -23.09
N LYS A 114 -11.24 -11.04 -23.97
CA LYS A 114 -10.30 -12.15 -23.74
C LYS A 114 -10.63 -13.00 -22.51
N ASN A 115 -11.90 -13.00 -22.07
CA ASN A 115 -12.41 -13.79 -20.94
C ASN A 115 -11.66 -13.55 -19.62
N ILE A 116 -11.19 -12.33 -19.40
CA ILE A 116 -10.56 -11.92 -18.13
C ILE A 116 -11.64 -11.37 -17.19
N LEU A 117 -11.70 -11.92 -15.99
CA LEU A 117 -12.56 -11.43 -14.90
C LEU A 117 -11.70 -10.83 -13.79
N PHE A 118 -11.98 -9.56 -13.46
CA PHE A 118 -11.46 -8.88 -12.30
C PHE A 118 -12.54 -8.88 -11.21
N THR A 119 -12.19 -9.30 -10.00
CA THR A 119 -13.07 -9.25 -8.83
C THR A 119 -12.40 -8.47 -7.70
N TYR A 120 -13.10 -7.47 -7.18
CA TYR A 120 -12.71 -6.79 -5.94
C TYR A 120 -13.50 -7.38 -4.77
N ASN A 121 -12.78 -7.97 -3.81
CA ASN A 121 -13.36 -8.62 -2.63
C ASN A 121 -12.82 -7.97 -1.37
N ASP A 122 -13.69 -7.65 -0.39
CA ASP A 122 -13.27 -7.05 0.89
C ASP A 122 -14.21 -7.43 2.03
N VAL A 123 -13.78 -8.37 2.86
CA VAL A 123 -14.55 -8.89 4.00
C VAL A 123 -14.89 -7.80 5.03
N ARG A 124 -13.94 -6.93 5.35
CA ARG A 124 -14.10 -5.89 6.39
C ARG A 124 -14.70 -4.58 5.87
N LYS A 125 -14.85 -4.43 4.57
CA LYS A 125 -15.43 -3.24 3.90
C LYS A 125 -14.70 -1.92 4.21
N PHE A 126 -13.41 -1.98 4.57
CA PHE A 126 -12.59 -0.80 4.85
C PHE A 126 -11.93 -0.21 3.60
N GLY A 127 -11.96 -0.96 2.52
CA GLY A 127 -11.59 -0.47 1.21
C GLY A 127 -12.68 0.38 0.58
N PHE A 128 -12.40 0.89 -0.60
CA PHE A 128 -13.40 1.60 -1.39
C PHE A 128 -13.05 1.64 -2.88
N ILE A 129 -14.07 1.94 -3.65
CA ILE A 129 -14.04 2.12 -5.10
C ILE A 129 -14.69 3.46 -5.42
N LYS A 130 -14.00 4.33 -6.16
CA LYS A 130 -14.54 5.60 -6.65
C LYS A 130 -14.25 5.77 -8.13
N ILE A 131 -15.16 6.40 -8.84
CA ILE A 131 -14.97 6.81 -10.22
C ILE A 131 -14.86 8.34 -10.23
N LEU A 132 -13.85 8.84 -10.91
CA LEU A 132 -13.54 10.26 -10.99
C LEU A 132 -13.22 10.62 -12.44
N LYS A 133 -13.60 11.81 -12.87
CA LYS A 133 -13.07 12.38 -14.12
C LYS A 133 -11.56 12.50 -13.99
N THR A 134 -10.81 11.99 -14.95
CA THR A 134 -9.34 11.88 -14.88
C THR A 134 -8.70 13.26 -14.66
N LYS A 135 -9.23 14.33 -15.30
CA LYS A 135 -8.79 15.71 -15.10
C LYS A 135 -8.96 16.23 -13.66
N LYS A 136 -9.93 15.69 -12.89
CA LYS A 136 -10.20 16.06 -11.48
C LYS A 136 -9.57 15.09 -10.47
N LEU A 137 -8.81 14.10 -10.92
CA LEU A 137 -8.28 13.04 -10.06
C LEU A 137 -7.40 13.57 -8.93
N TYR A 138 -6.41 14.40 -9.25
CA TYR A 138 -5.45 14.91 -8.26
C TYR A 138 -6.00 16.04 -7.39
N SER A 139 -7.09 16.69 -7.76
CA SER A 139 -7.83 17.63 -6.90
C SER A 139 -8.82 16.94 -5.97
N SER A 140 -9.02 15.63 -6.08
CA SER A 140 -9.92 14.86 -5.21
C SER A 140 -9.46 14.88 -3.74
N SER A 141 -10.42 14.86 -2.81
CA SER A 141 -10.17 14.87 -1.36
C SER A 141 -9.19 13.80 -0.86
N HIS A 142 -9.05 12.70 -1.62
CA HIS A 142 -8.16 11.58 -1.30
C HIS A 142 -6.71 11.80 -1.73
N LEU A 143 -6.47 12.61 -2.78
CA LEU A 143 -5.15 12.73 -3.39
C LEU A 143 -4.50 14.11 -3.24
N TYR A 144 -5.28 15.20 -3.16
CA TYR A 144 -4.73 16.56 -3.22
C TYR A 144 -3.80 16.92 -2.06
N LYS A 145 -4.04 16.38 -0.85
CA LYS A 145 -3.21 16.63 0.35
C LYS A 145 -2.08 15.63 0.54
N LEU A 146 -1.88 14.67 -0.37
CA LEU A 146 -0.83 13.67 -0.19
C LEU A 146 0.56 14.27 -0.39
N GLY A 147 1.46 13.98 0.54
CA GLY A 147 2.88 14.29 0.44
C GLY A 147 3.55 13.63 -0.77
N PRO A 148 4.84 13.87 -1.01
CA PRO A 148 5.57 13.26 -2.11
C PRO A 148 5.61 11.72 -2.00
N GLU A 149 5.71 11.07 -3.15
CA GLU A 149 6.03 9.64 -3.20
C GLU A 149 7.43 9.41 -2.66
N PRO A 150 7.63 8.46 -1.73
CA PRO A 150 8.94 8.26 -1.10
C PRO A 150 10.04 7.82 -2.07
N LEU A 151 9.68 7.20 -3.19
CA LEU A 151 10.63 6.78 -4.22
C LEU A 151 10.90 7.85 -5.30
N SER A 152 10.20 8.98 -5.26
CA SER A 152 10.40 10.08 -6.21
C SER A 152 11.63 10.94 -5.88
N LYS A 153 12.07 11.77 -6.86
CA LYS A 153 13.12 12.77 -6.65
C LYS A 153 12.68 13.86 -5.66
N ARG A 154 11.38 14.15 -5.56
CA ARG A 154 10.81 15.16 -4.65
C ARG A 154 11.00 14.81 -3.17
N PHE A 155 11.04 13.51 -2.81
CA PHE A 155 11.35 13.08 -1.45
C PHE A 155 12.86 12.94 -1.29
N ASN A 156 13.51 13.97 -0.75
CA ASN A 156 14.94 14.07 -0.57
C ASN A 156 15.31 14.74 0.78
N PHE A 157 16.59 14.91 1.05
CA PHE A 157 17.09 15.54 2.26
C PHE A 157 16.53 16.96 2.47
N HIS A 158 16.51 17.79 1.45
CA HIS A 158 16.03 19.18 1.54
C HIS A 158 14.54 19.23 1.87
N TYR A 159 13.71 18.43 1.16
CA TYR A 159 12.30 18.31 1.49
C TYR A 159 12.10 17.90 2.95
N PHE A 160 12.82 16.86 3.40
CA PHE A 160 12.68 16.34 4.76
C PHE A 160 13.08 17.41 5.79
N LYS A 161 14.28 17.99 5.67
CA LYS A 161 14.79 19.04 6.54
C LYS A 161 13.80 20.20 6.67
N ASN A 162 13.33 20.76 5.55
CA ASN A 162 12.47 21.94 5.56
C ASN A 162 11.08 21.68 6.19
N ASN A 163 10.65 20.42 6.22
CA ASN A 163 9.33 20.06 6.73
C ASN A 163 9.33 19.51 8.15
N ILE A 164 10.49 19.24 8.77
CA ILE A 164 10.55 18.71 10.15
C ILE A 164 10.85 19.78 11.20
N THR A 165 11.58 20.84 10.86
CA THR A 165 12.11 21.83 11.81
C THR A 165 11.03 22.51 12.63
N LYS A 166 9.87 22.77 12.06
CA LYS A 166 8.72 23.42 12.69
C LYS A 166 7.75 22.45 13.38
N ARG A 167 8.03 21.13 13.41
CA ARG A 167 7.10 20.12 13.89
C ARG A 167 7.61 19.45 15.17
N GLN A 168 6.81 19.49 16.24
CA GLN A 168 7.15 18.88 17.53
C GLN A 168 6.50 17.52 17.77
N VAL A 169 5.96 16.88 16.71
CA VAL A 169 5.33 15.57 16.79
C VAL A 169 6.37 14.46 16.87
N CYS A 170 5.97 13.29 17.38
CA CYS A 170 6.79 12.08 17.34
C CYS A 170 7.21 11.77 15.90
N LEU A 171 8.48 11.42 15.68
CA LEU A 171 9.00 11.14 14.34
C LEU A 171 8.25 9.99 13.67
N LYS A 172 7.92 8.96 14.42
CA LYS A 172 7.12 7.85 13.89
C LYS A 172 5.78 8.33 13.35
N ASP A 173 5.06 9.17 14.10
CA ASP A 173 3.77 9.69 13.67
C ASP A 173 3.89 10.59 12.44
N LEU A 174 4.94 11.41 12.40
CA LEU A 174 5.23 12.22 11.22
C LEU A 174 5.43 11.34 9.98
N LEU A 175 6.23 10.29 10.09
CA LEU A 175 6.47 9.35 8.98
C LEU A 175 5.22 8.55 8.57
N MET A 176 4.28 8.35 9.50
CA MET A 176 2.97 7.73 9.22
C MET A 176 1.98 8.68 8.56
N ASN A 177 2.22 10.00 8.63
CA ASN A 177 1.33 11.00 8.09
C ASN A 177 1.42 11.06 6.56
N GLN A 178 0.34 10.68 5.89
CA GLN A 178 0.28 10.62 4.42
C GLN A 178 0.40 12.00 3.75
N LYS A 179 0.16 13.11 4.48
CA LYS A 179 0.40 14.48 4.00
C LYS A 179 1.89 14.85 4.02
N PHE A 180 2.67 14.21 4.89
CA PHE A 180 4.13 14.41 4.95
C PHE A 180 4.85 13.51 3.95
N ILE A 181 4.52 12.21 3.90
CA ILE A 181 5.09 11.24 2.96
C ILE A 181 4.04 10.21 2.60
N ALA A 182 3.77 10.06 1.30
CA ALA A 182 2.69 9.20 0.82
C ALA A 182 3.08 7.70 0.86
N GLY A 183 2.15 6.85 1.27
CA GLY A 183 2.25 5.40 1.13
C GLY A 183 2.98 4.66 2.25
N LEU A 184 3.77 5.33 3.09
CA LEU A 184 4.38 4.69 4.26
C LEU A 184 3.31 4.24 5.27
N GLY A 185 3.57 3.13 5.93
CA GLY A 185 2.76 2.63 7.02
C GLY A 185 3.62 2.04 8.13
N ASN A 186 2.97 1.36 9.07
CA ASN A 186 3.58 0.97 10.34
C ASN A 186 4.77 0.00 10.18
N ILE A 187 4.70 -0.93 9.23
CA ILE A 187 5.77 -1.88 8.98
C ILE A 187 7.04 -1.15 8.54
N TYR A 188 6.93 -0.42 7.46
CA TYR A 188 8.09 0.19 6.81
C TYR A 188 8.66 1.36 7.57
N VAL A 189 7.85 2.05 8.39
CA VAL A 189 8.35 3.08 9.32
C VAL A 189 9.22 2.46 10.42
N ASN A 190 8.77 1.37 11.07
CA ASN A 190 9.58 0.69 12.10
C ASN A 190 10.91 0.21 11.51
N GLU A 191 10.89 -0.45 10.36
CA GLU A 191 12.10 -0.96 9.69
C GLU A 191 13.06 0.18 9.29
N ALA A 192 12.54 1.28 8.73
CA ALA A 192 13.38 2.42 8.35
C ALA A 192 14.02 3.12 9.56
N LEU A 193 13.28 3.28 10.65
CA LEU A 193 13.80 3.85 11.90
C LEU A 193 14.89 2.96 12.52
N PHE A 194 14.68 1.63 12.53
CA PHE A 194 15.70 0.69 12.97
C PHE A 194 16.98 0.82 12.15
N LEU A 195 16.88 0.76 10.82
CA LEU A 195 18.06 0.88 9.96
C LEU A 195 18.80 2.20 10.15
N SER A 196 18.09 3.25 10.53
CA SER A 196 18.65 4.59 10.75
C SER A 196 19.16 4.81 12.18
N LYS A 197 19.06 3.82 13.07
CA LYS A 197 19.42 3.92 14.49
C LYS A 197 18.72 5.11 15.18
N ILE A 198 17.43 5.32 14.90
CA ILE A 198 16.65 6.41 15.45
C ILE A 198 15.55 5.83 16.34
N ASN A 199 15.47 6.36 17.58
CA ASN A 199 14.40 6.00 18.49
C ASN A 199 13.05 6.51 17.94
N PRO A 200 12.01 5.64 17.84
CA PRO A 200 10.72 6.06 17.31
C PRO A 200 10.03 7.17 18.10
N LYS A 201 10.36 7.34 19.40
CA LYS A 201 9.79 8.37 20.27
C LYS A 201 10.38 9.78 20.05
N VAL A 202 11.52 9.90 19.38
CA VAL A 202 12.18 11.19 19.16
C VAL A 202 11.22 12.19 18.54
N ARG A 203 11.19 13.42 19.05
CA ARG A 203 10.44 14.52 18.41
C ARG A 203 11.09 14.89 17.08
N SER A 204 10.29 15.15 16.07
CA SER A 204 10.77 15.37 14.70
C SER A 204 11.77 16.54 14.59
N ASN A 205 11.56 17.64 15.34
CA ASN A 205 12.47 18.79 15.37
C ASN A 205 13.78 18.55 16.17
N LYS A 206 13.88 17.45 16.92
CA LYS A 206 15.07 17.10 17.71
C LYS A 206 15.98 16.09 17.00
N ILE A 207 15.68 15.73 15.75
CA ILE A 207 16.52 14.80 14.97
C ILE A 207 17.80 15.52 14.54
N PRO A 208 18.97 14.96 14.84
CA PRO A 208 20.24 15.51 14.35
C PRO A 208 20.27 15.54 12.82
N LEU A 209 20.70 16.64 12.22
CA LEU A 209 20.74 16.80 10.75
C LEU A 209 21.51 15.68 10.06
N LYS A 210 22.61 15.20 10.67
CA LYS A 210 23.40 14.07 10.16
C LYS A 210 22.60 12.77 10.04
N LYS A 211 21.49 12.59 10.78
CA LYS A 211 20.63 11.41 10.68
C LYS A 211 19.55 11.52 9.61
N ILE A 212 19.28 12.70 9.06
CA ILE A 212 18.20 12.90 8.05
C ILE A 212 18.53 12.22 6.74
N LYS A 213 19.72 12.46 6.19
CA LYS A 213 20.14 11.85 4.90
C LYS A 213 20.13 10.32 4.95
N PRO A 214 20.68 9.67 5.99
CA PRO A 214 20.54 8.22 6.20
C PRO A 214 19.08 7.75 6.31
N LEU A 215 18.23 8.48 7.04
CA LEU A 215 16.81 8.11 7.20
C LEU A 215 16.07 8.12 5.85
N VAL A 216 16.24 9.19 5.06
CA VAL A 216 15.63 9.29 3.72
C VAL A 216 16.12 8.15 2.82
N SER A 217 17.41 7.83 2.85
CA SER A 217 17.99 6.72 2.11
C SER A 217 17.44 5.36 2.55
N ASN A 218 17.35 5.13 3.87
CA ASN A 218 16.84 3.88 4.42
C ASN A 218 15.35 3.66 4.14
N ILE A 219 14.53 4.72 4.17
CA ILE A 219 13.13 4.64 3.74
C ILE A 219 13.05 4.14 2.30
N LYS A 220 13.81 4.75 1.38
CA LYS A 220 13.84 4.32 -0.02
C LYS A 220 14.34 2.88 -0.19
N ARG A 221 15.39 2.51 0.54
CA ARG A 221 16.01 1.17 0.50
C ARG A 221 15.03 0.08 0.95
N VAL A 222 14.36 0.29 2.10
CA VAL A 222 13.38 -0.67 2.64
C VAL A 222 12.23 -0.86 1.65
N LEU A 223 11.67 0.23 1.13
CA LEU A 223 10.55 0.14 0.18
C LEU A 223 10.93 -0.55 -1.13
N LYS A 224 12.11 -0.24 -1.69
CA LYS A 224 12.61 -0.92 -2.90
C LYS A 224 12.81 -2.41 -2.66
N LYS A 225 13.43 -2.78 -1.51
CA LYS A 225 13.63 -4.19 -1.13
C LYS A 225 12.29 -4.90 -0.96
N ALA A 226 11.33 -4.26 -0.31
CA ALA A 226 9.99 -4.82 -0.13
C ALA A 226 9.25 -5.05 -1.46
N ILE A 227 9.29 -4.08 -2.37
CA ILE A 227 8.68 -4.23 -3.71
C ILE A 227 9.34 -5.37 -4.48
N LYS A 228 10.69 -5.48 -4.43
CA LYS A 228 11.42 -6.58 -5.10
C LYS A 228 11.05 -7.94 -4.51
N ALA A 229 10.83 -8.02 -3.20
CA ALA A 229 10.42 -9.24 -2.50
C ALA A 229 8.92 -9.59 -2.64
N GLY A 230 8.16 -8.81 -3.42
CA GLY A 230 6.72 -9.03 -3.61
C GLY A 230 5.84 -8.51 -2.47
N GLY A 231 6.33 -7.62 -1.62
CA GLY A 231 5.65 -7.10 -0.43
C GLY A 231 5.80 -7.99 0.79
N SER A 232 5.18 -7.59 1.91
CA SER A 232 5.13 -8.36 3.15
C SER A 232 3.83 -9.16 3.24
N SER A 233 3.93 -10.44 3.56
CA SER A 233 2.77 -11.27 3.91
C SER A 233 2.80 -11.51 5.41
N ILE A 234 2.09 -10.68 6.17
CA ILE A 234 1.92 -10.97 7.61
C ILE A 234 0.98 -12.16 7.80
N GLN A 235 0.19 -12.50 6.83
CA GLN A 235 -0.56 -13.77 6.62
C GLN A 235 -1.07 -13.78 5.16
N ASN A 236 -0.50 -14.63 4.30
CA ASN A 236 -1.05 -15.03 2.98
C ASN A 236 -1.09 -14.00 1.82
N PHE A 237 -0.02 -13.27 1.54
CA PHE A 237 0.11 -12.54 0.28
C PHE A 237 0.67 -13.44 -0.83
N ASN A 238 -0.07 -13.55 -1.92
CA ASN A 238 0.41 -14.15 -3.16
C ASN A 238 0.37 -13.10 -4.28
N ASN A 239 1.39 -13.05 -5.12
CA ASN A 239 1.33 -12.30 -6.36
C ASN A 239 0.37 -12.98 -7.37
N ILE A 240 0.20 -12.42 -8.57
CA ILE A 240 -0.64 -13.00 -9.64
C ILE A 240 -0.26 -14.45 -9.95
N GLU A 241 1.01 -14.84 -9.73
CA GLU A 241 1.52 -16.20 -9.96
C GLU A 241 1.34 -17.10 -8.73
N GLY A 242 0.60 -16.68 -7.70
CA GLY A 242 0.37 -17.45 -6.48
C GLY A 242 1.55 -17.48 -5.51
N LYS A 243 2.65 -16.76 -5.78
CA LYS A 243 3.82 -16.72 -4.91
C LYS A 243 3.60 -15.79 -3.73
N LYS A 244 3.84 -16.27 -2.50
CA LYS A 244 3.77 -15.47 -1.27
C LYS A 244 4.83 -14.37 -1.29
N GLY A 245 4.47 -13.15 -0.90
CA GLY A 245 5.44 -12.11 -0.60
C GLY A 245 6.40 -12.60 0.49
N LYS A 246 7.70 -12.36 0.30
CA LYS A 246 8.74 -12.90 1.20
C LYS A 246 9.36 -11.83 2.10
N PHE A 247 8.87 -10.59 2.07
CA PHE A 247 9.56 -9.49 2.77
C PHE A 247 9.51 -9.62 4.30
N GLN A 248 8.51 -10.32 4.88
CA GLN A 248 8.48 -10.58 6.33
C GLN A 248 9.70 -11.37 6.84
N GLN A 249 10.34 -12.14 5.98
CA GLN A 249 11.60 -12.87 6.32
C GLN A 249 12.78 -11.89 6.53
N PHE A 250 12.67 -10.68 6.02
CA PHE A 250 13.69 -9.64 6.11
C PHE A 250 13.38 -8.57 7.17
N PHE A 251 12.34 -8.76 7.99
CA PHE A 251 12.07 -7.83 9.09
C PHE A 251 13.21 -7.88 10.11
N ASN A 252 13.64 -6.71 10.53
CA ASN A 252 14.63 -6.54 11.58
C ASN A 252 13.96 -6.40 12.96
N VAL A 253 12.86 -5.67 13.04
CA VAL A 253 12.18 -5.36 14.31
C VAL A 253 10.68 -5.61 14.27
N TYR A 254 10.01 -5.46 13.13
CA TYR A 254 8.55 -5.56 13.10
C TYR A 254 8.06 -6.95 13.47
N GLY A 255 7.26 -7.04 14.56
CA GLY A 255 6.75 -8.33 15.07
C GLY A 255 7.77 -9.19 15.79
N LYS A 256 8.97 -8.67 16.09
CA LYS A 256 10.08 -9.43 16.73
C LYS A 256 10.32 -9.03 18.18
N GLN A 257 9.28 -8.61 18.91
CA GLN A 257 9.44 -8.30 20.34
C GLN A 257 10.03 -9.50 21.10
N GLY A 258 10.92 -9.21 22.05
CA GLY A 258 11.61 -10.21 22.86
C GLY A 258 12.85 -10.82 22.21
N ASN A 259 13.00 -10.71 20.88
CA ASN A 259 14.18 -11.25 20.19
C ASN A 259 15.40 -10.33 20.40
N LEU A 260 16.57 -10.92 20.33
CA LEU A 260 17.83 -10.18 20.26
C LEU A 260 17.88 -9.30 19.00
N CYS A 261 18.58 -8.18 19.09
CA CYS A 261 18.79 -7.29 17.97
C CYS A 261 19.61 -7.99 16.87
N SER A 262 19.14 -7.93 15.63
CA SER A 262 19.82 -8.55 14.47
C SER A 262 21.07 -7.79 14.01
N ARG A 263 21.41 -6.68 14.65
CA ARG A 263 22.59 -5.87 14.30
C ARG A 263 23.85 -6.47 14.91
N PRO A 264 24.95 -6.63 14.15
CA PRO A 264 26.21 -7.12 14.70
C PRO A 264 26.64 -6.30 15.92
N ASN A 265 27.18 -7.00 16.94
CA ASN A 265 27.68 -6.43 18.20
C ASN A 265 26.64 -5.62 19.00
N CYS A 266 25.35 -5.86 18.81
CA CYS A 266 24.29 -5.24 19.59
C CYS A 266 23.63 -6.27 20.51
N ILE A 267 23.80 -6.11 21.80
CA ILE A 267 23.20 -6.95 22.85
C ILE A 267 21.77 -6.51 23.24
N GLY A 268 21.19 -5.57 22.49
CA GLY A 268 19.86 -5.04 22.78
C GLY A 268 18.75 -6.02 22.41
N ILE A 269 17.59 -5.81 23.04
CA ILE A 269 16.38 -6.60 22.81
C ILE A 269 15.37 -5.74 22.04
N ILE A 270 14.59 -6.36 21.16
CA ILE A 270 13.51 -5.69 20.46
C ILE A 270 12.34 -5.51 21.42
N LYS A 271 12.06 -4.26 21.76
CA LYS A 271 10.92 -3.87 22.59
C LYS A 271 9.71 -3.50 21.73
N ARG A 272 8.52 -3.73 22.30
CA ARG A 272 7.26 -3.26 21.77
C ARG A 272 6.67 -2.20 22.68
N ILE A 273 6.30 -1.07 22.11
CA ILE A 273 5.57 0.01 22.78
C ILE A 273 4.39 0.46 21.93
N TRP A 274 3.52 1.26 22.46
CA TRP A 274 2.43 1.89 21.74
C TRP A 274 2.74 3.36 21.49
N ILE A 275 2.64 3.79 20.23
CA ILE A 275 2.70 5.19 19.81
C ILE A 275 1.47 5.44 18.97
N SER A 276 0.63 6.40 19.37
CA SER A 276 -0.62 6.76 18.68
C SER A 276 -1.48 5.53 18.29
N ASN A 277 -1.76 4.67 19.27
CA ASN A 277 -2.54 3.43 19.14
C ASN A 277 -1.97 2.43 18.11
N ARG A 278 -0.64 2.45 17.85
CA ARG A 278 0.02 1.53 16.93
C ARG A 278 1.23 0.86 17.59
N SER A 279 1.26 -0.46 17.49
CA SER A 279 2.45 -1.23 17.93
C SER A 279 3.70 -0.70 17.24
N THR A 280 4.72 -0.42 18.04
CA THR A 280 6.00 0.13 17.61
C THR A 280 7.10 -0.78 18.11
N PHE A 281 7.93 -1.25 17.21
CA PHE A 281 9.01 -2.18 17.51
C PHE A 281 10.36 -1.49 17.29
N PHE A 282 11.26 -1.60 18.24
CA PHE A 282 12.59 -0.99 18.16
C PHE A 282 13.58 -1.69 19.07
N CYS A 283 14.87 -1.59 18.77
CA CYS A 283 15.93 -2.05 19.64
C CYS A 283 16.22 -0.98 20.70
N ASP A 284 16.20 -1.36 21.99
CA ASP A 284 16.39 -0.47 23.11
C ASP A 284 17.83 0.07 23.24
N LYS A 285 18.82 -0.62 22.68
CA LYS A 285 20.24 -0.24 22.76
C LYS A 285 20.71 0.58 21.57
N CYS A 286 20.45 0.15 20.33
CA CYS A 286 21.01 0.79 19.16
C CYS A 286 20.15 1.90 18.54
N GLN A 287 18.89 2.06 18.95
CA GLN A 287 18.01 3.16 18.50
C GLN A 287 17.91 4.23 19.61
N LYS A 288 18.86 5.15 19.58
CA LYS A 288 18.94 6.30 20.50
C LYS A 288 18.34 7.55 19.90
#